data_c70a8644af93df9faeb45f5a5f600daa
#
_entry.id   c70a8644af93df9faeb45f5a5f600daa
#
_cell.length_a   1.000
_cell.length_b   1.000
_cell.length_c   1.000
_cell.angle_alpha   90.00
_cell.angle_beta   90.00
_cell.angle_gamma   90.00
#
_symmetry.space_group_name_H-M   'P 1'
#
loop_
_entity.id
_entity.type
_entity.pdbx_description
1 polymer ?
#
loop_
_entity_poly.entity_id
_entity_poly.type
_entity_poly.pdbx_seq_one_letter_code
_entity_poly.pdbx_strand_id
1 'polypeptide(L)'
;MKFEGGCYCRKIRYVAEGEPRLKAQCHCRECQYISGGAPNMFMLIAPQGFRYTSGEPRKFSRSDLESPVTREFCGECGTHLTTRRPGLPLLILKVGTLDNPSLFGTPQMAIYTVDKQPFHIIPDGVQTFERLPPR
;
A
#
# COMPACT_ATOMS: atom_id res chain seq x y z
N MET A 1 0.65 -17.05 7.19
CA MET A 1 0.44 -15.89 8.06
C MET A 1 -0.90 -15.26 7.75
N LYS A 2 -1.56 -14.70 8.74
CA LYS A 2 -2.89 -14.11 8.57
C LYS A 2 -2.88 -12.68 9.11
N PHE A 3 -3.36 -11.73 8.30
CA PHE A 3 -3.51 -10.34 8.69
C PHE A 3 -4.99 -9.98 8.68
N GLU A 4 -5.41 -9.22 9.66
CA GLU A 4 -6.74 -8.63 9.69
C GLU A 4 -6.60 -7.11 9.77
N GLY A 5 -7.53 -6.40 9.18
CA GLY A 5 -7.51 -4.97 9.21
C GLY A 5 -8.77 -4.38 8.59
N GLY A 6 -8.73 -3.08 8.38
CA GLY A 6 -9.85 -2.36 7.80
C GLY A 6 -9.66 -0.86 7.88
N CYS A 7 -10.74 -0.13 7.61
CA CYS A 7 -10.70 1.32 7.62
C CYS A 7 -10.87 1.89 9.03
N TYR A 8 -10.57 3.17 9.16
CA TYR A 8 -10.63 3.87 10.45
C TYR A 8 -12.02 3.85 11.06
N CYS A 9 -13.09 4.01 10.27
CA CYS A 9 -14.45 3.99 10.80
C CYS A 9 -15.01 2.58 11.03
N ARG A 10 -14.26 1.55 10.66
CA ARG A 10 -14.54 0.13 10.84
C ARG A 10 -15.68 -0.43 9.98
N LYS A 11 -16.24 0.34 9.07
CA LYS A 11 -17.27 -0.17 8.16
C LYS A 11 -16.70 -1.17 7.16
N ILE A 12 -15.42 -1.02 6.80
CA ILE A 12 -14.75 -1.96 5.91
C ILE A 12 -13.76 -2.77 6.72
N ARG A 13 -13.86 -4.10 6.57
CA ARG A 13 -12.94 -5.04 7.20
C ARG A 13 -12.43 -6.00 6.14
N TYR A 14 -11.20 -6.50 6.34
CA TYR A 14 -10.61 -7.48 5.44
C TYR A 14 -9.79 -8.50 6.20
N VAL A 15 -9.52 -9.62 5.50
CA VAL A 15 -8.58 -10.65 5.92
C VAL A 15 -7.61 -10.88 4.76
N ALA A 16 -6.33 -11.00 5.08
CA ALA A 16 -5.29 -11.34 4.13
C ALA A 16 -4.50 -12.52 4.66
N GLU A 17 -4.44 -13.59 3.89
CA GLU A 17 -3.74 -14.82 4.26
C GLU A 17 -2.58 -15.07 3.30
N GLY A 18 -1.46 -15.56 3.83
CA GLY A 18 -0.25 -15.85 3.09
C GLY A 18 0.92 -14.98 3.52
N GLU A 19 2.10 -15.35 3.10
CA GLU A 19 3.31 -14.57 3.39
C GLU A 19 3.40 -13.38 2.43
N PRO A 20 3.72 -12.19 2.93
CA PRO A 20 3.97 -11.05 2.04
C PRO A 20 5.14 -11.36 1.10
N ARG A 21 4.96 -11.04 -0.18
CA ARG A 21 6.00 -11.20 -1.18
C ARG A 21 7.04 -10.10 -1.09
N LEU A 22 6.66 -8.95 -0.56
CA LEU A 22 7.54 -7.80 -0.39
C LEU A 22 6.95 -6.87 0.66
N LYS A 23 7.83 -6.24 1.43
CA LYS A 23 7.50 -5.15 2.35
C LYS A 23 8.36 -3.96 1.95
N ALA A 24 7.73 -2.83 1.65
CA ALA A 24 8.47 -1.71 1.09
C ALA A 24 7.86 -0.36 1.47
N GLN A 25 8.62 0.69 1.21
CA GLN A 25 8.13 2.06 1.28
C GLN A 25 8.33 2.75 -0.06
N CYS A 26 7.31 3.46 -0.51
CA CYS A 26 7.31 4.17 -1.78
C CYS A 26 7.25 5.66 -1.55
N HIS A 27 8.20 6.39 -2.15
CA HIS A 27 8.33 7.83 -2.01
C HIS A 27 7.71 8.63 -3.16
N CYS A 28 6.99 7.97 -4.08
CA CYS A 28 6.47 8.67 -5.26
C CYS A 28 5.46 9.76 -4.86
N ARG A 29 5.33 10.77 -5.75
CA ARG A 29 4.43 11.89 -5.47
C ARG A 29 2.99 11.45 -5.24
N GLU A 30 2.52 10.45 -5.99
CA GLU A 30 1.16 9.93 -5.80
C GLU A 30 0.98 9.37 -4.39
N CYS A 31 1.95 8.62 -3.90
CA CYS A 31 1.93 8.09 -2.55
C CYS A 31 1.89 9.20 -1.50
N GLN A 32 2.60 10.30 -1.75
CA GLN A 32 2.59 11.44 -0.82
C GLN A 32 1.20 12.06 -0.71
N TYR A 33 0.46 12.17 -1.82
CA TYR A 33 -0.93 12.64 -1.77
C TYR A 33 -1.81 11.70 -0.94
N ILE A 34 -1.65 10.41 -1.15
CA ILE A 34 -2.50 9.41 -0.51
C ILE A 34 -2.22 9.30 1.00
N SER A 35 -0.97 9.45 1.39
CA SER A 35 -0.55 9.27 2.79
C SER A 35 -0.50 10.56 3.60
N GLY A 36 -0.76 11.70 2.97
CA GLY A 36 -0.63 13.00 3.64
C GLY A 36 0.79 13.50 3.74
N GLY A 37 1.68 13.03 2.85
CA GLY A 37 3.06 13.50 2.75
C GLY A 37 4.12 12.46 3.09
N ALA A 38 3.78 11.43 3.86
CA ALA A 38 4.72 10.37 4.21
C ALA A 38 4.92 9.40 3.04
N PRO A 39 5.99 8.59 3.06
CA PRO A 39 6.07 7.47 2.14
C PRO A 39 4.92 6.49 2.37
N ASN A 40 4.49 5.81 1.32
CA ASN A 40 3.50 4.76 1.46
C ASN A 40 4.19 3.48 1.96
N MET A 41 3.83 3.03 3.14
CA MET A 41 4.29 1.76 3.70
C MET A 41 3.32 0.68 3.25
N PHE A 42 3.82 -0.34 2.55
CA PHE A 42 2.94 -1.33 1.96
C PHE A 42 3.55 -2.72 1.94
N MET A 43 2.67 -3.71 1.78
CA MET A 43 3.05 -5.10 1.53
C MET A 43 2.45 -5.53 0.20
N LEU A 44 3.21 -6.34 -0.55
CA LEU A 44 2.67 -7.03 -1.72
C LEU A 44 2.18 -8.40 -1.27
N ILE A 45 0.92 -8.67 -1.50
CA ILE A 45 0.28 -9.93 -1.10
C ILE A 45 -0.41 -10.58 -2.29
N ALA A 46 -0.56 -11.90 -2.23
CA ALA A 46 -1.28 -12.63 -3.27
C ALA A 46 -2.78 -12.28 -3.20
N PRO A 47 -3.39 -11.86 -4.31
CA PRO A 47 -4.81 -11.49 -4.30
C PRO A 47 -5.73 -12.63 -3.85
N GLN A 48 -5.33 -13.87 -4.10
CA GLN A 48 -6.12 -15.04 -3.76
C GLN A 48 -6.31 -15.19 -2.24
N GLY A 49 -5.39 -14.65 -1.45
CA GLY A 49 -5.49 -14.70 0.01
C GLY A 49 -6.23 -13.51 0.63
N PHE A 50 -6.66 -12.55 -0.19
CA PHE A 50 -7.29 -11.33 0.30
C PHE A 50 -8.78 -11.33 0.03
N ARG A 51 -9.57 -10.92 1.04
CA ARG A 51 -11.00 -10.67 0.83
C ARG A 51 -11.50 -9.62 1.82
N TYR A 52 -12.45 -8.83 1.36
CA TYR A 52 -13.20 -7.95 2.26
C TYR A 52 -14.23 -8.80 3.01
N THR A 53 -14.27 -8.69 4.32
CA THR A 53 -15.20 -9.44 5.17
C THR A 53 -16.40 -8.61 5.59
N SER A 54 -16.30 -7.28 5.48
CA SER A 54 -17.38 -6.35 5.81
C SER A 54 -17.21 -5.09 4.98
N GLY A 55 -18.32 -4.55 4.49
CA GLY A 55 -18.33 -3.32 3.71
C GLY A 55 -17.75 -3.51 2.31
N GLU A 56 -17.81 -2.43 1.54
CA GLU A 56 -17.31 -2.41 0.17
C GLU A 56 -16.56 -1.10 -0.06
N PRO A 57 -15.32 -1.14 -0.54
CA PRO A 57 -14.58 0.08 -0.82
C PRO A 57 -15.08 0.78 -2.07
N ARG A 58 -14.89 2.08 -2.12
CA ARG A 58 -14.98 2.84 -3.36
C ARG A 58 -13.67 2.69 -4.11
N LYS A 59 -13.72 2.90 -5.42
CA LYS A 59 -12.57 2.77 -6.30
C LYS A 59 -12.33 4.08 -7.02
N PHE A 60 -11.05 4.45 -7.17
CA PHE A 60 -10.65 5.62 -7.93
C PHE A 60 -9.49 5.27 -8.84
N SER A 61 -9.58 5.69 -10.09
CA SER A 61 -8.51 5.66 -11.08
C SER A 61 -8.50 6.99 -11.83
N ARG A 62 -7.32 7.55 -12.10
CA ARG A 62 -7.23 8.77 -12.89
C ARG A 62 -7.71 8.51 -14.31
N SER A 63 -8.59 9.36 -14.80
CA SER A 63 -9.15 9.23 -16.15
C SER A 63 -8.22 9.74 -17.25
N ASP A 64 -7.18 10.50 -16.87
CA ASP A 64 -6.24 11.12 -17.81
C ASP A 64 -4.98 10.30 -18.06
N LEU A 65 -4.88 9.11 -17.46
CA LEU A 65 -3.76 8.18 -17.65
C LEU A 65 -4.22 6.98 -18.48
N GLU A 66 -3.29 6.46 -19.27
CA GLU A 66 -3.57 5.29 -20.13
C GLU A 66 -3.69 4.01 -19.31
N SER A 67 -2.82 3.83 -18.32
CA SER A 67 -2.80 2.62 -17.49
C SER A 67 -2.76 3.00 -16.01
N PRO A 68 -3.83 3.62 -15.48
CA PRO A 68 -3.82 4.09 -14.10
C PRO A 68 -3.92 2.93 -13.13
N VAL A 69 -3.37 3.13 -11.92
CA VAL A 69 -3.65 2.23 -10.81
C VAL A 69 -5.09 2.43 -10.34
N THR A 70 -5.67 1.41 -9.73
CA THR A 70 -6.96 1.51 -9.07
C THR A 70 -6.74 1.54 -7.56
N ARG A 71 -7.27 2.57 -6.91
CA ARG A 71 -7.16 2.74 -5.46
C ARG A 71 -8.49 2.41 -4.81
N GLU A 72 -8.44 1.54 -3.81
CA GLU A 72 -9.62 1.16 -3.03
C GLU A 72 -9.58 1.85 -1.68
N PHE A 73 -10.64 2.53 -1.33
CA PHE A 73 -10.69 3.35 -0.12
C PHE A 73 -12.10 3.34 0.46
N CYS A 74 -12.20 3.69 1.75
CA CYS A 74 -13.50 3.81 2.40
C CYS A 74 -14.17 5.13 2.00
N GLY A 75 -15.36 5.04 1.44
CA GLY A 75 -16.12 6.24 1.05
C GLY A 75 -16.63 7.05 2.22
N GLU A 76 -16.65 6.49 3.43
CA GLU A 76 -17.13 7.19 4.64
C GLU A 76 -15.99 7.93 5.35
N CYS A 77 -14.86 7.27 5.60
CA CYS A 77 -13.77 7.87 6.37
C CYS A 77 -12.52 8.18 5.55
N GLY A 78 -12.48 7.79 4.27
CA GLY A 78 -11.37 8.12 3.38
C GLY A 78 -10.12 7.26 3.54
N THR A 79 -10.13 6.24 4.39
CA THR A 79 -8.97 5.38 4.55
C THR A 79 -8.65 4.64 3.26
N HIS A 80 -7.43 4.78 2.74
CA HIS A 80 -6.96 3.99 1.62
C HIS A 80 -6.54 2.61 2.13
N LEU A 81 -7.03 1.56 1.46
CA LEU A 81 -6.83 0.18 1.89
C LEU A 81 -5.86 -0.55 0.98
N THR A 82 -6.14 -0.54 -0.31
CA THR A 82 -5.36 -1.27 -1.30
C THR A 82 -5.15 -0.45 -2.56
N THR A 83 -4.14 -0.85 -3.32
CA THR A 83 -3.91 -0.35 -4.67
C THR A 83 -3.67 -1.54 -5.59
N ARG A 84 -4.30 -1.50 -6.76
CA ARG A 84 -4.09 -2.50 -7.81
C ARG A 84 -3.42 -1.81 -8.99
N ARG A 85 -2.30 -2.36 -9.44
CA ARG A 85 -1.53 -1.79 -10.54
C ARG A 85 -1.63 -2.71 -11.76
N PRO A 86 -1.95 -2.17 -12.96
CA PRO A 86 -1.98 -2.98 -14.18
C PRO A 86 -0.64 -3.68 -14.39
N GLY A 87 -0.69 -4.97 -14.72
CA GLY A 87 0.50 -5.77 -14.95
C GLY A 87 1.19 -6.30 -13.69
N LEU A 88 0.74 -5.89 -12.50
CA LEU A 88 1.25 -6.44 -11.25
C LEU A 88 0.24 -7.48 -10.73
N PRO A 89 0.62 -8.76 -10.67
CA PRO A 89 -0.30 -9.81 -10.21
C PRO A 89 -0.40 -9.90 -8.69
N LEU A 90 -0.03 -8.86 -7.98
CA LEU A 90 -0.05 -8.78 -6.52
C LEU A 90 -0.85 -7.56 -6.09
N LEU A 91 -1.41 -7.64 -4.89
CA LEU A 91 -2.18 -6.56 -4.30
C LEU A 91 -1.27 -5.73 -3.39
N ILE A 92 -1.36 -4.42 -3.51
CA ILE A 92 -0.61 -3.49 -2.65
C ILE A 92 -1.49 -3.16 -1.46
N LEU A 93 -1.13 -3.68 -0.28
CA LEU A 93 -1.89 -3.50 0.95
C LEU A 93 -1.24 -2.41 1.82
N LYS A 94 -2.05 -1.44 2.26
CA LYS A 94 -1.58 -0.34 3.11
C LYS A 94 -1.35 -0.84 4.53
N VAL A 95 -0.14 -0.67 5.03
CA VAL A 95 0.26 -1.21 6.34
C VAL A 95 -0.49 -0.53 7.49
N GLY A 96 -0.80 0.75 7.36
CA GLY A 96 -1.52 1.48 8.41
C GLY A 96 -2.95 1.00 8.64
N THR A 97 -3.49 0.15 7.76
CA THR A 97 -4.84 -0.42 7.92
C THR A 97 -4.85 -1.75 8.66
N LEU A 98 -3.68 -2.30 8.96
CA LEU A 98 -3.58 -3.53 9.77
C LEU A 98 -4.05 -3.26 11.19
N ASP A 99 -4.75 -4.22 11.79
CA ASP A 99 -5.11 -4.11 13.21
C ASP A 99 -3.86 -4.12 14.10
N ASN A 100 -2.82 -4.82 13.66
CA ASN A 100 -1.52 -4.81 14.31
C ASN A 100 -0.44 -4.40 13.30
N PRO A 101 -0.20 -3.10 13.10
CA PRO A 101 0.78 -2.64 12.10
C PRO A 101 2.21 -3.10 12.38
N SER A 102 2.52 -3.46 13.62
CA SER A 102 3.86 -3.92 13.98
C SER A 102 4.25 -5.22 13.26
N LEU A 103 3.27 -5.94 12.72
CA LEU A 103 3.54 -7.14 11.92
C LEU A 103 4.33 -6.84 10.64
N PHE A 104 4.30 -5.59 10.18
CA PHE A 104 5.09 -5.16 9.04
C PHE A 104 6.60 -5.25 9.32
N GLY A 105 7.02 -4.88 10.53
CA GLY A 105 8.44 -4.83 10.86
C GLY A 105 9.14 -3.70 10.13
N THR A 106 10.19 -4.05 9.37
CA THR A 106 11.01 -3.08 8.64
C THR A 106 10.84 -3.30 7.14
N PRO A 107 10.80 -2.23 6.32
CA PRO A 107 10.73 -2.40 4.88
C PRO A 107 12.02 -3.03 4.36
N GLN A 108 11.88 -3.85 3.31
CA GLN A 108 13.02 -4.48 2.65
C GLN A 108 13.65 -3.54 1.63
N MET A 109 12.87 -2.58 1.10
CA MET A 109 13.38 -1.61 0.14
C MET A 109 12.58 -0.32 0.19
N ALA A 110 13.20 0.75 -0.30
CA ALA A 110 12.56 2.04 -0.54
C ALA A 110 12.61 2.32 -2.05
N ILE A 111 11.45 2.56 -2.65
CA ILE A 111 11.34 2.80 -4.08
C ILE A 111 10.89 4.23 -4.37
N TYR A 112 11.14 4.67 -5.62
CA TYR A 112 10.85 6.04 -6.07
C TYR A 112 11.53 7.10 -5.20
N THR A 113 12.77 6.84 -4.80
CA THR A 113 13.53 7.80 -4.00
C THR A 113 13.84 9.08 -4.77
N VAL A 114 13.67 9.06 -6.09
CA VAL A 114 13.78 10.27 -6.93
C VAL A 114 12.80 11.36 -6.46
N ASP A 115 11.67 10.97 -5.88
CA ASP A 115 10.66 11.90 -5.38
C ASP A 115 10.74 12.12 -3.86
N LYS A 116 11.78 11.59 -3.22
CA LYS A 116 11.96 11.68 -1.77
C LYS A 116 12.02 13.14 -1.32
N GLN A 117 11.31 13.43 -0.23
CA GLN A 117 11.30 14.78 0.37
C GLN A 117 12.32 14.86 1.51
N PRO A 118 12.76 16.08 1.89
CA PRO A 118 13.72 16.24 2.98
C PRO A 118 13.27 15.67 4.31
N PHE A 119 11.95 15.58 4.55
CA PHE A 119 11.38 15.05 5.79
C PHE A 119 11.14 13.53 5.73
N HIS A 120 11.43 12.87 4.59
CA HIS A 120 11.33 11.42 4.49
C HIS A 120 12.57 10.76 5.06
N ILE A 121 12.37 9.70 5.85
CA ILE A 121 13.47 8.94 6.43
C ILE A 121 13.43 7.52 5.88
N ILE A 122 14.59 7.06 5.43
CA ILE A 122 14.78 5.69 4.99
C ILE A 122 15.64 5.01 6.04
N PRO A 123 15.19 3.89 6.64
CA PRO A 123 16.01 3.20 7.65
C PRO A 123 17.36 2.78 7.09
N ASP A 124 18.39 2.78 7.94
CA ASP A 124 19.72 2.34 7.57
C ASP A 124 19.68 0.89 7.11
N GLY A 125 20.47 0.57 6.08
CA GLY A 125 20.59 -0.79 5.55
C GLY A 125 19.47 -1.22 4.60
N VAL A 126 18.47 -0.38 4.38
CA VAL A 126 17.39 -0.66 3.44
C VAL A 126 17.88 -0.35 2.02
N GLN A 127 17.66 -1.27 1.09
CA GLN A 127 17.97 -1.03 -0.32
C GLN A 127 17.11 0.09 -0.88
N THR A 128 17.73 0.94 -1.70
CA THR A 128 17.02 2.08 -2.29
C THR A 128 17.07 2.01 -3.80
N PHE A 129 15.99 2.43 -4.45
CA PHE A 129 15.88 2.50 -5.91
C PHE A 129 15.25 3.82 -6.29
N GLU A 130 15.83 4.49 -7.28
CA GLU A 130 15.31 5.78 -7.74
C GLU A 130 13.88 5.66 -8.27
N ARG A 131 13.55 4.53 -8.89
CA ARG A 131 12.19 4.19 -9.36
C ARG A 131 11.87 2.78 -8.89
N LEU A 132 11.45 1.91 -9.80
CA LEU A 132 11.21 0.51 -9.48
C LEU A 132 12.54 -0.25 -9.51
N PRO A 133 12.66 -1.33 -8.72
CA PRO A 133 13.86 -2.17 -8.81
C PRO A 133 13.96 -2.83 -10.18
N PRO A 134 15.18 -3.12 -10.66
CA PRO A 134 15.34 -3.86 -11.91
C PRO A 134 14.74 -5.26 -11.77
N ARG A 135 14.23 -5.76 -12.87
CA ARG A 135 13.70 -7.12 -12.92
C ARG A 135 14.79 -8.15 -13.09
#